data_6c3f205fb7a34cdaf00d00b772270ad4
#
_entry.id   6c3f205fb7a34cdaf00d00b772270ad4
#
_cell.length_a   1.000
_cell.length_b   1.000
_cell.length_c   1.000
_cell.angle_alpha   90.00
_cell.angle_beta   90.00
_cell.angle_gamma   90.00
#
_symmetry.space_group_name_H-M   'P 1'
#
loop_
_entity.id
_entity.type
_entity.pdbx_description
1 polymer ?
#
loop_
_entity_poly.entity_id
_entity_poly.type
_entity_poly.pdbx_seq_one_letter_code
_entity_poly.pdbx_strand_id
1 'polypeptide(L)'
;WDLRQLLLDGFGGVDGKVESNPAKHLRSFLGQVVNSTFTTQGETAGAQAWSSFDTYCAPFIRYDNMTYQQVKQCIQEFVFNINVPTRVGFQCPFSNLTFDIKVPSTLKDEPVIIGGKYMDATYKEFQKEMDIFNMAFCDVMLEGDAKGRVFTFPIPTINITKDFDWDNPVVDKFMQITCKY
;
A
#
# COMPACT_ATOMS: atom_id res chain seq x y z
N TRP A 1 3.18 -8.44 7.32
CA TRP A 1 4.56 -8.08 6.98
C TRP A 1 4.82 -6.61 7.28
N ASP A 2 6.02 -6.27 7.72
CA ASP A 2 6.48 -4.90 7.88
C ASP A 2 7.17 -4.43 6.58
N LEU A 3 6.73 -3.29 6.06
CA LEU A 3 7.30 -2.69 4.85
C LEU A 3 8.68 -2.04 5.10
N ARG A 4 9.08 -1.83 6.35
CA ARG A 4 10.33 -1.15 6.72
C ARG A 4 11.55 -1.85 6.12
N GLN A 5 11.58 -3.18 6.16
CA GLN A 5 12.69 -3.93 5.56
C GLN A 5 12.76 -3.71 4.05
N LEU A 6 11.61 -3.75 3.37
CA LEU A 6 11.56 -3.51 1.92
C LEU A 6 12.01 -2.08 1.56
N LEU A 7 11.70 -1.10 2.40
CA LEU A 7 12.13 0.30 2.23
C LEU A 7 13.64 0.48 2.45
N LEU A 8 14.25 -0.29 3.35
CA LEU A 8 15.68 -0.18 3.69
C LEU A 8 16.56 -1.00 2.75
N ASP A 9 16.19 -2.25 2.51
CA ASP A 9 17.04 -3.23 1.84
C ASP A 9 16.64 -3.46 0.38
N GLY A 10 15.42 -3.06 0.00
CA GLY A 10 14.85 -3.35 -1.31
C GLY A 10 14.29 -4.78 -1.40
N PHE A 11 14.07 -5.25 -2.61
CA PHE A 11 13.54 -6.59 -2.84
C PHE A 11 14.67 -7.57 -3.13
N GLY A 12 14.79 -8.59 -2.29
CA GLY A 12 15.66 -9.75 -2.47
C GLY A 12 14.98 -10.95 -1.83
N GLY A 13 14.36 -11.80 -2.61
CA GLY A 13 13.53 -12.88 -2.07
C GLY A 13 14.19 -14.24 -2.08
N VAL A 14 15.12 -14.50 -3.00
CA VAL A 14 15.75 -15.82 -3.18
C VAL A 14 17.19 -15.61 -3.63
N ASP A 15 18.10 -16.27 -2.94
CA ASP A 15 19.54 -16.21 -3.22
C ASP A 15 19.86 -16.54 -4.69
N GLY A 16 20.66 -15.70 -5.33
CA GLY A 16 21.05 -15.86 -6.73
C GLY A 16 19.94 -15.60 -7.76
N LYS A 17 18.81 -15.03 -7.34
CA LYS A 17 17.72 -14.56 -8.21
C LYS A 17 17.69 -13.04 -8.30
N VAL A 18 16.67 -12.50 -8.95
CA VAL A 18 16.52 -11.06 -9.13
C VAL A 18 16.41 -10.33 -7.80
N GLU A 19 17.27 -9.33 -7.63
CA GLU A 19 17.27 -8.41 -6.50
C GLU A 19 17.09 -6.99 -7.02
N SER A 20 16.45 -6.12 -6.24
CA SER A 20 16.35 -4.70 -6.56
C SER A 20 16.71 -3.84 -5.36
N ASN A 21 17.42 -2.76 -5.61
CA ASN A 21 17.75 -1.77 -4.60
C ASN A 21 16.47 -1.13 -4.02
N PRO A 22 16.55 -0.53 -2.82
CA PRO A 22 15.43 0.20 -2.22
C PRO A 22 14.80 1.22 -3.18
N ALA A 23 13.48 1.19 -3.25
CA ALA A 23 12.74 2.07 -4.15
C ALA A 23 12.87 3.54 -3.75
N LYS A 24 13.02 4.41 -4.75
CA LYS A 24 13.08 5.86 -4.58
C LYS A 24 11.76 6.55 -4.95
N HIS A 25 10.86 5.86 -5.65
CA HIS A 25 9.62 6.39 -6.21
C HIS A 25 8.44 5.49 -5.85
N LEU A 26 7.26 6.09 -5.67
CA LEU A 26 6.04 5.37 -5.29
C LEU A 26 5.75 4.18 -6.21
N ARG A 27 5.79 4.38 -7.53
CA ARG A 27 5.52 3.31 -8.51
C ARG A 27 6.48 2.13 -8.35
N SER A 28 7.77 2.41 -8.14
CA SER A 28 8.78 1.36 -7.95
C SER A 28 8.58 0.63 -6.62
N PHE A 29 8.22 1.35 -5.55
CA PHE A 29 7.92 0.75 -4.25
C PHE A 29 6.72 -0.19 -4.32
N LEU A 30 5.61 0.25 -4.92
CA LEU A 30 4.44 -0.59 -5.11
C LEU A 30 4.75 -1.83 -5.96
N GLY A 31 5.60 -1.70 -6.98
CA GLY A 31 6.11 -2.84 -7.76
C GLY A 31 6.91 -3.83 -6.93
N GLN A 32 7.75 -3.36 -6.01
CA GLN A 32 8.48 -4.24 -5.08
C GLN A 32 7.54 -4.96 -4.11
N VAL A 33 6.49 -4.30 -3.64
CA VAL A 33 5.45 -4.94 -2.80
C VAL A 33 4.75 -6.06 -3.57
N VAL A 34 4.41 -5.85 -4.84
CA VAL A 34 3.83 -6.90 -5.71
C VAL A 34 4.78 -8.10 -5.82
N ASN A 35 6.07 -7.84 -6.12
CA ASN A 35 7.07 -8.90 -6.26
C ASN A 35 7.27 -9.68 -4.95
N SER A 36 7.34 -8.97 -3.81
CA SER A 36 7.41 -9.58 -2.49
C SER A 36 6.18 -10.45 -2.21
N THR A 37 4.98 -9.96 -2.51
CA THR A 37 3.74 -10.72 -2.33
C THR A 37 3.73 -11.99 -3.17
N PHE A 38 4.18 -11.91 -4.43
CA PHE A 38 4.26 -13.09 -5.31
C PHE A 38 5.30 -14.11 -4.86
N THR A 39 6.42 -13.66 -4.31
CA THR A 39 7.44 -14.54 -3.77
C THR A 39 6.95 -15.23 -2.50
N THR A 40 6.43 -14.46 -1.55
CA THR A 40 6.02 -15.00 -0.24
C THR A 40 4.77 -15.89 -0.31
N GLN A 41 3.86 -15.66 -1.27
CA GLN A 41 2.67 -16.53 -1.43
C GLN A 41 3.01 -18.00 -1.72
N GLY A 42 4.17 -18.27 -2.31
CA GLY A 42 4.62 -19.63 -2.60
C GLY A 42 5.24 -20.33 -1.39
N GLU A 43 5.69 -19.58 -0.39
CA GLU A 43 6.44 -20.09 0.75
C GLU A 43 5.63 -20.09 2.05
N THR A 44 4.59 -19.27 2.13
CA THR A 44 3.77 -19.14 3.33
C THR A 44 2.32 -19.53 3.08
N ALA A 45 1.71 -20.18 4.06
CA ALA A 45 0.29 -20.50 4.03
C ALA A 45 -0.55 -19.28 4.41
N GLY A 46 -1.67 -19.06 3.71
CA GLY A 46 -2.65 -18.02 4.03
C GLY A 46 -2.39 -16.66 3.37
N ALA A 47 -2.95 -15.62 3.97
CA ALA A 47 -2.93 -14.27 3.44
C ALA A 47 -1.57 -13.58 3.63
N GLN A 48 -1.22 -12.74 2.66
CA GLN A 48 -0.07 -11.83 2.73
C GLN A 48 -0.57 -10.46 3.15
N ALA A 49 -0.36 -10.07 4.40
CA ALA A 49 -0.83 -8.81 4.95
C ALA A 49 0.32 -7.80 5.11
N TRP A 50 0.14 -6.58 4.65
CA TRP A 50 1.10 -5.48 4.77
C TRP A 50 0.57 -4.43 5.73
N SER A 51 1.33 -4.17 6.80
CA SER A 51 0.94 -3.24 7.88
C SER A 51 1.28 -1.79 7.55
N SER A 52 0.47 -0.84 8.04
CA SER A 52 0.70 0.61 7.93
C SER A 52 0.99 1.06 6.50
N PHE A 53 0.24 0.52 5.56
CA PHE A 53 0.52 0.65 4.13
C PHE A 53 0.47 2.10 3.65
N ASP A 54 -0.56 2.82 4.05
CA ASP A 54 -0.74 4.24 3.75
C ASP A 54 0.33 5.13 4.39
N THR A 55 0.68 4.84 5.66
CA THR A 55 1.74 5.55 6.39
C THR A 55 3.09 5.46 5.66
N TYR A 56 3.47 4.26 5.21
CA TYR A 56 4.75 4.06 4.51
C TYR A 56 4.73 4.57 3.05
N CYS A 57 3.58 4.61 2.39
CA CYS A 57 3.46 5.12 1.02
C CYS A 57 3.39 6.65 0.94
N ALA A 58 2.83 7.31 1.95
CA ALA A 58 2.58 8.75 1.94
C ALA A 58 3.82 9.62 1.62
N PRO A 59 5.01 9.37 2.19
CA PRO A 59 6.18 10.20 1.93
C PRO A 59 6.57 10.27 0.45
N PHE A 60 6.44 9.18 -0.29
CA PHE A 60 6.78 9.16 -1.71
C PHE A 60 6.01 10.21 -2.52
N ILE A 61 4.74 10.48 -2.15
CA ILE A 61 3.89 11.44 -2.85
C ILE A 61 4.50 12.84 -2.80
N ARG A 62 5.01 13.26 -1.64
CA ARG A 62 5.69 14.54 -1.48
C ARG A 62 7.04 14.57 -2.17
N TYR A 63 7.88 13.55 -1.97
CA TYR A 63 9.22 13.50 -2.54
C TYR A 63 9.21 13.39 -4.07
N ASP A 64 8.20 12.73 -4.65
CA ASP A 64 7.99 12.64 -6.10
C ASP A 64 7.20 13.85 -6.65
N ASN A 65 6.73 14.77 -5.78
CA ASN A 65 5.85 15.88 -6.14
C ASN A 65 4.64 15.44 -7.00
N MET A 66 3.96 14.39 -6.55
CA MET A 66 2.91 13.75 -7.33
C MET A 66 1.58 14.50 -7.25
N THR A 67 0.90 14.58 -8.38
CA THR A 67 -0.50 14.98 -8.44
C THR A 67 -1.41 13.80 -8.02
N TYR A 68 -2.64 14.11 -7.61
CA TYR A 68 -3.64 13.10 -7.27
C TYR A 68 -3.81 12.04 -8.39
N GLN A 69 -3.86 12.47 -9.65
CA GLN A 69 -4.02 11.56 -10.78
C GLN A 69 -2.83 10.61 -10.96
N GLN A 70 -1.62 11.09 -10.68
CA GLN A 70 -0.42 10.24 -10.73
C GLN A 70 -0.42 9.22 -9.60
N VAL A 71 -0.83 9.61 -8.39
CA VAL A 71 -0.99 8.69 -7.26
C VAL A 71 -2.04 7.63 -7.58
N LYS A 72 -3.21 8.05 -8.06
CA LYS A 72 -4.29 7.14 -8.48
C LYS A 72 -3.83 6.15 -9.55
N GLN A 73 -3.07 6.61 -10.55
CA GLN A 73 -2.52 5.74 -11.60
C GLN A 73 -1.55 4.69 -11.03
N CYS A 74 -0.66 5.08 -10.11
CA CYS A 74 0.25 4.13 -9.45
C CYS A 74 -0.51 3.06 -8.65
N ILE A 75 -1.56 3.47 -7.93
CA ILE A 75 -2.40 2.56 -7.15
C ILE A 75 -3.19 1.64 -8.09
N GLN A 76 -3.73 2.16 -9.18
CA GLN A 76 -4.43 1.36 -10.18
C GLN A 76 -3.50 0.26 -10.75
N GLU A 77 -2.28 0.62 -11.15
CA GLU A 77 -1.28 -0.35 -11.61
C GLU A 77 -0.99 -1.42 -10.56
N PHE A 78 -0.83 -1.00 -9.30
CA PHE A 78 -0.60 -1.91 -8.18
C PHE A 78 -1.77 -2.89 -8.00
N VAL A 79 -3.01 -2.39 -7.94
CA VAL A 79 -4.21 -3.22 -7.74
C VAL A 79 -4.40 -4.20 -8.89
N PHE A 80 -4.21 -3.76 -10.15
CA PHE A 80 -4.28 -4.67 -11.29
C PHE A 80 -3.20 -5.74 -11.23
N ASN A 81 -1.95 -5.38 -10.91
CA ASN A 81 -0.85 -6.33 -10.84
C ASN A 81 -1.05 -7.38 -9.73
N ILE A 82 -1.54 -6.96 -8.55
CA ILE A 82 -1.78 -7.90 -7.43
C ILE A 82 -2.95 -8.88 -7.75
N ASN A 83 -3.85 -8.52 -8.66
CA ASN A 83 -4.96 -9.37 -9.09
C ASN A 83 -4.64 -10.28 -10.28
N VAL A 84 -3.39 -10.30 -10.76
CA VAL A 84 -2.96 -11.27 -11.79
C VAL A 84 -2.99 -12.68 -11.20
N PRO A 85 -3.64 -13.65 -11.88
CA PRO A 85 -3.75 -15.03 -11.37
C PRO A 85 -2.44 -15.78 -11.51
N THR A 86 -1.54 -15.62 -10.55
CA THR A 86 -0.18 -16.18 -10.53
C THR A 86 -0.06 -17.50 -9.76
N ARG A 87 -1.10 -17.89 -9.02
CA ARG A 87 -1.13 -19.16 -8.27
C ARG A 87 -1.75 -20.30 -9.09
N VAL A 88 -1.42 -21.52 -8.69
CA VAL A 88 -2.07 -22.73 -9.22
C VAL A 88 -3.58 -22.63 -9.05
N GLY A 89 -4.34 -23.02 -10.06
CA GLY A 89 -5.81 -22.89 -10.06
C GLY A 89 -6.32 -21.50 -10.46
N PHE A 90 -5.47 -20.69 -11.08
CA PHE A 90 -5.82 -19.32 -11.56
C PHE A 90 -6.24 -18.38 -10.43
N GLN A 91 -5.69 -18.54 -9.25
CA GLN A 91 -5.91 -17.65 -8.11
C GLN A 91 -4.88 -16.52 -8.09
N CYS A 92 -5.34 -15.32 -7.71
CA CYS A 92 -4.45 -14.23 -7.32
C CYS A 92 -3.98 -14.41 -5.86
N PRO A 93 -2.92 -13.69 -5.43
CA PRO A 93 -2.49 -13.72 -4.04
C PRO A 93 -3.60 -13.30 -3.09
N PHE A 94 -3.80 -14.06 -2.03
CA PHE A 94 -4.67 -13.64 -0.94
C PHE A 94 -3.97 -12.53 -0.14
N SER A 95 -4.23 -11.29 -0.50
CA SER A 95 -3.52 -10.13 0.02
C SER A 95 -4.41 -9.22 0.87
N ASN A 96 -3.82 -8.60 1.87
CA ASN A 96 -4.45 -7.63 2.76
C ASN A 96 -3.56 -6.40 2.92
N LEU A 97 -4.15 -5.21 2.97
CA LEU A 97 -3.48 -3.96 3.29
C LEU A 97 -4.10 -3.35 4.52
N THR A 98 -3.27 -3.01 5.51
CA THR A 98 -3.73 -2.31 6.71
C THR A 98 -3.50 -0.82 6.55
N PHE A 99 -4.56 -0.05 6.73
CA PHE A 99 -4.60 1.41 6.65
C PHE A 99 -4.72 2.00 8.05
N ASP A 100 -3.86 2.95 8.36
CA ASP A 100 -3.86 3.63 9.67
C ASP A 100 -4.82 4.83 9.69
N ILE A 101 -5.11 5.44 8.54
CA ILE A 101 -5.94 6.66 8.34
C ILE A 101 -5.34 7.89 9.01
N LYS A 102 -4.82 7.73 10.21
CA LYS A 102 -4.07 8.73 10.98
C LYS A 102 -2.70 8.16 11.32
N VAL A 103 -1.66 8.96 11.12
CA VAL A 103 -0.30 8.51 11.41
C VAL A 103 -0.21 7.94 12.82
N PRO A 104 0.14 6.66 13.00
CA PRO A 104 0.10 5.99 14.29
C PRO A 104 1.18 6.53 15.24
N SER A 105 0.88 6.50 16.54
CA SER A 105 1.80 6.99 17.58
C SER A 105 3.14 6.28 17.60
N THR A 106 3.19 5.04 17.10
CA THR A 106 4.42 4.23 17.00
C THR A 106 5.35 4.66 15.87
N LEU A 107 4.80 5.30 14.83
CA LEU A 107 5.57 5.74 13.65
C LEU A 107 5.71 7.26 13.54
N LYS A 108 4.88 8.03 14.25
CA LYS A 108 4.79 9.49 14.06
C LYS A 108 6.12 10.24 14.20
N ASP A 109 6.97 9.83 15.11
CA ASP A 109 8.27 10.46 15.41
C ASP A 109 9.45 9.70 14.78
N GLU A 110 9.18 8.61 14.04
CA GLU A 110 10.19 7.88 13.28
C GLU A 110 10.58 8.64 12.00
N PRO A 111 11.86 8.60 11.62
CA PRO A 111 12.31 9.19 10.38
C PRO A 111 11.76 8.43 9.17
N VAL A 112 11.36 9.17 8.15
CA VAL A 112 10.89 8.61 6.88
C VAL A 112 12.02 7.89 6.16
N ILE A 113 11.69 6.79 5.48
CA ILE A 113 12.65 5.99 4.72
C ILE A 113 12.35 6.12 3.22
N ILE A 114 13.33 6.60 2.44
CA ILE A 114 13.26 6.67 0.98
C ILE A 114 14.58 6.17 0.39
N GLY A 115 14.51 5.21 -0.53
CA GLY A 115 15.69 4.69 -1.24
C GLY A 115 16.75 4.11 -0.31
N GLY A 116 16.37 3.45 0.76
CA GLY A 116 17.25 2.84 1.76
C GLY A 116 17.90 3.83 2.73
N LYS A 117 17.39 5.07 2.80
CA LYS A 117 17.95 6.11 3.66
C LYS A 117 16.91 6.71 4.56
N TYR A 118 17.30 7.01 5.79
CA TYR A 118 16.52 7.82 6.70
C TYR A 118 16.60 9.28 6.29
N MET A 119 15.43 9.92 6.20
CA MET A 119 15.28 11.34 5.86
C MET A 119 15.16 12.17 7.15
N ASP A 120 15.37 13.49 7.06
CA ASP A 120 15.23 14.39 8.21
C ASP A 120 13.76 14.57 8.67
N ALA A 121 12.81 14.39 7.75
CA ALA A 121 11.37 14.47 8.05
C ALA A 121 10.85 13.21 8.75
N THR A 122 9.83 13.37 9.59
CA THR A 122 9.16 12.28 10.31
C THR A 122 7.78 11.99 9.72
N TYR A 123 7.25 10.76 9.91
CA TYR A 123 5.98 10.35 9.31
C TYR A 123 4.80 11.27 9.69
N LYS A 124 4.79 11.90 10.87
CA LYS A 124 3.72 12.84 11.29
C LYS A 124 3.51 14.02 10.37
N GLU A 125 4.49 14.35 9.56
CA GLU A 125 4.42 15.48 8.62
C GLU A 125 3.66 15.15 7.33
N PHE A 126 3.31 13.87 7.11
CA PHE A 126 2.78 13.36 5.84
C PHE A 126 1.29 12.98 5.90
N GLN A 127 0.55 13.46 6.90
CA GLN A 127 -0.89 13.15 7.00
C GLN A 127 -1.68 13.54 5.74
N LYS A 128 -1.36 14.70 5.15
CA LYS A 128 -2.02 15.16 3.92
C LYS A 128 -1.79 14.22 2.74
N GLU A 129 -0.58 13.72 2.60
CA GLU A 129 -0.22 12.76 1.54
C GLU A 129 -0.85 11.39 1.80
N MET A 130 -0.97 11.00 3.07
CA MET A 130 -1.71 9.79 3.45
C MET A 130 -3.19 9.89 3.06
N ASP A 131 -3.84 11.03 3.31
CA ASP A 131 -5.23 11.26 2.90
C ASP A 131 -5.38 11.18 1.38
N ILE A 132 -4.45 11.76 0.62
CA ILE A 132 -4.41 11.68 -0.85
C ILE A 132 -4.29 10.21 -1.30
N PHE A 133 -3.38 9.45 -0.68
CA PHE A 133 -3.19 8.02 -0.99
C PHE A 133 -4.46 7.22 -0.73
N ASN A 134 -5.05 7.39 0.43
CA ASN A 134 -6.25 6.67 0.86
C ASN A 134 -7.46 6.98 -0.03
N MET A 135 -7.68 8.26 -0.35
CA MET A 135 -8.76 8.66 -1.27
C MET A 135 -8.56 8.06 -2.66
N ALA A 136 -7.33 8.09 -3.18
CA ALA A 136 -7.01 7.52 -4.48
C ALA A 136 -7.19 5.98 -4.50
N PHE A 137 -6.81 5.30 -3.41
CA PHE A 137 -7.05 3.86 -3.25
C PHE A 137 -8.55 3.53 -3.27
N CYS A 138 -9.34 4.26 -2.50
CA CYS A 138 -10.78 4.06 -2.48
C CYS A 138 -11.42 4.29 -3.85
N ASP A 139 -10.98 5.33 -4.59
CA ASP A 139 -11.50 5.58 -5.94
C ASP A 139 -11.20 4.42 -6.90
N VAL A 140 -9.99 3.87 -6.87
CA VAL A 140 -9.62 2.71 -7.69
C VAL A 140 -10.49 1.50 -7.34
N MET A 141 -10.69 1.22 -6.06
CA MET A 141 -11.52 0.10 -5.61
C MET A 141 -13.00 0.29 -6.00
N LEU A 142 -13.53 1.52 -5.90
CA LEU A 142 -14.90 1.84 -6.29
C LEU A 142 -15.13 1.78 -7.81
N GLU A 143 -14.15 2.14 -8.61
CA GLU A 143 -14.23 2.04 -10.08
C GLU A 143 -14.26 0.59 -10.55
N GLY A 144 -13.48 -0.27 -9.92
CA GLY A 144 -13.36 -1.66 -10.31
C GLY A 144 -12.50 -1.87 -11.57
N ASP A 145 -12.61 -3.06 -12.16
CA ASP A 145 -11.90 -3.41 -13.39
C ASP A 145 -12.53 -2.75 -14.65
N ALA A 146 -11.98 -3.02 -15.82
CA ALA A 146 -12.45 -2.48 -17.11
C ALA A 146 -13.93 -2.82 -17.45
N LYS A 147 -14.55 -3.74 -16.70
CA LYS A 147 -15.97 -4.12 -16.81
C LYS A 147 -16.78 -3.67 -15.57
N GLY A 148 -16.19 -2.87 -14.68
CA GLY A 148 -16.81 -2.42 -13.45
C GLY A 148 -16.94 -3.52 -12.37
N ARG A 149 -16.19 -4.62 -12.49
CA ARG A 149 -16.21 -5.69 -11.48
C ARG A 149 -15.29 -5.33 -10.31
N VAL A 150 -15.71 -5.75 -9.12
CA VAL A 150 -14.95 -5.58 -7.88
C VAL A 150 -13.60 -6.29 -7.95
N PHE A 151 -12.58 -5.65 -7.39
CA PHE A 151 -11.33 -6.34 -7.08
C PHE A 151 -11.52 -7.17 -5.80
N THR A 152 -11.24 -8.47 -5.89
CA THR A 152 -11.28 -9.36 -4.72
C THR A 152 -10.16 -9.02 -3.73
N PHE A 153 -9.02 -8.56 -4.22
CA PHE A 153 -7.83 -8.23 -3.46
C PHE A 153 -7.24 -6.89 -3.93
N PRO A 154 -6.45 -6.21 -3.08
CA PRO A 154 -6.20 -6.51 -1.66
C PRO A 154 -7.41 -6.20 -0.78
N ILE A 155 -7.62 -6.96 0.29
CA ILE A 155 -8.64 -6.67 1.30
C ILE A 155 -8.15 -5.47 2.12
N PRO A 156 -8.88 -4.36 2.18
CA PRO A 156 -8.53 -3.24 3.05
C PRO A 156 -8.94 -3.53 4.50
N THR A 157 -8.02 -3.32 5.43
CA THR A 157 -8.28 -3.37 6.88
C THR A 157 -7.94 -2.01 7.48
N ILE A 158 -8.84 -1.43 8.24
CA ILE A 158 -8.65 -0.12 8.89
C ILE A 158 -8.31 -0.32 10.36
N ASN A 159 -7.26 0.34 10.83
CA ASN A 159 -6.89 0.41 12.24
C ASN A 159 -7.76 1.43 12.97
N ILE A 160 -8.62 0.95 13.86
CA ILE A 160 -9.47 1.80 14.69
C ILE A 160 -8.78 2.03 16.04
N THR A 161 -8.48 3.29 16.34
CA THR A 161 -7.88 3.74 17.59
C THR A 161 -8.93 4.39 18.50
N LYS A 162 -8.55 4.68 19.76
CA LYS A 162 -9.48 5.34 20.71
C LYS A 162 -9.90 6.75 20.27
N ASP A 163 -9.04 7.43 19.51
CA ASP A 163 -9.24 8.78 18.97
C ASP A 163 -9.58 8.75 17.47
N PHE A 164 -10.20 7.66 17.02
CA PHE A 164 -10.60 7.48 15.63
C PHE A 164 -11.70 8.46 15.24
N ASP A 165 -11.46 9.22 14.18
CA ASP A 165 -12.42 10.18 13.65
C ASP A 165 -13.36 9.52 12.64
N TRP A 166 -14.58 9.21 13.09
CA TRP A 166 -15.61 8.59 12.26
C TRP A 166 -16.20 9.52 11.19
N ASP A 167 -16.06 10.84 11.36
CA ASP A 167 -16.54 11.86 10.43
C ASP A 167 -15.48 12.22 9.36
N ASN A 168 -14.33 11.55 9.39
CA ASN A 168 -13.26 11.76 8.42
C ASN A 168 -13.73 11.36 7.01
N PRO A 169 -13.60 12.24 5.99
CA PRO A 169 -13.99 11.93 4.61
C PRO A 169 -13.33 10.69 4.00
N VAL A 170 -12.11 10.35 4.44
CA VAL A 170 -11.41 9.14 4.04
C VAL A 170 -12.15 7.91 4.57
N VAL A 171 -12.59 7.94 5.84
CA VAL A 171 -13.37 6.86 6.45
C VAL A 171 -14.70 6.67 5.73
N ASP A 172 -15.42 7.76 5.45
CA ASP A 172 -16.66 7.71 4.66
C ASP A 172 -16.44 7.01 3.31
N LYS A 173 -15.34 7.33 2.64
CA LYS A 173 -14.98 6.70 1.36
C LYS A 173 -14.73 5.19 1.49
N PHE A 174 -14.05 4.74 2.54
CA PHE A 174 -13.89 3.31 2.82
C PHE A 174 -15.23 2.62 3.11
N MET A 175 -16.14 3.29 3.84
CA MET A 175 -17.48 2.76 4.09
C MET A 175 -18.30 2.64 2.79
N GLN A 176 -18.13 3.55 1.83
CA GLN A 176 -18.76 3.45 0.50
C GLN A 176 -18.33 2.19 -0.24
N ILE A 177 -17.05 1.77 -0.15
CA ILE A 177 -16.58 0.50 -0.71
C ILE A 177 -17.36 -0.66 -0.09
N THR A 178 -17.43 -0.70 1.24
CA THR A 178 -18.14 -1.76 1.98
C THR A 178 -19.64 -1.81 1.66
N CYS A 179 -20.27 -0.65 1.44
CA CYS A 179 -21.68 -0.58 1.10
C CYS A 179 -21.97 -0.99 -0.35
N LYS A 180 -21.02 -0.81 -1.24
CA LYS A 180 -21.16 -1.14 -2.66
C LYS A 180 -21.03 -2.66 -2.91
N TYR A 181 -20.29 -3.33 -2.06
CA TYR A 181 -19.86 -4.73 -2.19
C TYR A 181 -20.11 -5.54 -0.92
#